data_c191486df61f6bc26bb6968db63d03ca
#
_entry.id   c191486df61f6bc26bb6968db63d03ca
#
_cell.length_a   1.000
_cell.length_b   1.000
_cell.length_c   1.000
_cell.angle_alpha   90.00
_cell.angle_beta   90.00
_cell.angle_gamma   90.00
#
_symmetry.space_group_name_H-M   'P 1'
#
loop_
_entity.id
_entity.type
_entity.pdbx_description
1 polymer ?
#
loop_
_entity_poly.entity_id
_entity_poly.type
_entity_poly.pdbx_seq_one_letter_code
_entity_poly.pdbx_strand_id
1 'polypeptide(L)'
;MVPFYLEDNHKAQQIARETLSELGEVLCEGMSEKEIHDFVCSRMREKGSGDFWYHGLGALVLLGDRGRLSISGREYVPDKNNRVSRKDIVTVDCSPTFNGAWGDFARTFFIEDGTAVPEDSVADPEFRRGLEAEMRLHQVLTNELNPDMTYHEIYTRITDEIRTLGFENLDFHGNLGHSIEADEKDRVCLEAGNFESVRKHGRPITLEPHIAVPGSRFAFKRENIYYFTSDWFICL
;
A
#
# COMPACT_ATOMS: atom_id res chain seq x y z
N MET A 1 -14.56 -9.65 14.76
CA MET A 1 -15.25 -8.35 14.97
C MET A 1 -14.16 -7.31 15.15
N VAL A 2 -14.17 -6.21 14.40
CA VAL A 2 -13.20 -5.12 14.53
C VAL A 2 -13.35 -4.51 15.92
N PRO A 3 -12.24 -4.25 16.65
CA PRO A 3 -12.31 -3.56 17.93
C PRO A 3 -12.95 -2.18 17.81
N PHE A 4 -13.76 -1.78 18.80
CA PHE A 4 -14.49 -0.50 18.76
C PHE A 4 -13.59 0.72 18.52
N TYR A 5 -12.40 0.75 19.10
CA TYR A 5 -11.44 1.86 18.92
C TYR A 5 -10.83 1.93 17.51
N LEU A 6 -11.10 0.94 16.64
CA LEU A 6 -10.66 0.91 15.23
C LEU A 6 -11.83 1.06 14.24
N GLU A 7 -13.04 1.33 14.69
CA GLU A 7 -14.21 1.44 13.78
C GLU A 7 -14.03 2.55 12.75
N ASP A 8 -13.51 3.70 13.13
CA ASP A 8 -13.27 4.82 12.21
C ASP A 8 -12.10 4.53 11.24
N ASN A 9 -11.03 3.87 11.70
CA ASN A 9 -9.96 3.39 10.81
C ASN A 9 -10.49 2.34 9.81
N HIS A 10 -11.35 1.43 10.27
CA HIS A 10 -11.98 0.44 9.40
C HIS A 10 -12.86 1.12 8.34
N LYS A 11 -13.60 2.18 8.70
CA LYS A 11 -14.37 2.99 7.75
C LYS A 11 -13.47 3.68 6.74
N ALA A 12 -12.37 4.29 7.17
CA ALA A 12 -11.40 4.91 6.27
C ALA A 12 -10.80 3.87 5.31
N GLN A 13 -10.40 2.67 5.81
CA GLN A 13 -9.92 1.57 4.96
C GLN A 13 -10.99 1.10 3.96
N GLN A 14 -12.25 1.01 4.38
CA GLN A 14 -13.35 0.63 3.50
C GLN A 14 -13.54 1.63 2.35
N ILE A 15 -13.44 2.94 2.63
CA ILE A 15 -13.49 4.00 1.60
C ILE A 15 -12.40 3.77 0.54
N ALA A 16 -11.15 3.51 0.95
CA ALA A 16 -10.07 3.24 0.02
C ALA A 16 -10.31 1.96 -0.80
N ARG A 17 -10.68 0.85 -0.15
CA ARG A 17 -10.95 -0.44 -0.81
C ARG A 17 -12.05 -0.33 -1.87
N GLU A 18 -13.17 0.28 -1.52
CA GLU A 18 -14.28 0.46 -2.46
C GLU A 18 -13.90 1.37 -3.62
N THR A 19 -13.13 2.44 -3.33
CA THR A 19 -12.65 3.35 -4.38
C THR A 19 -11.72 2.63 -5.36
N LEU A 20 -10.76 1.84 -4.86
CA LEU A 20 -9.85 1.11 -5.74
C LEU A 20 -10.56 -0.04 -6.47
N SER A 21 -11.60 -0.65 -5.89
CA SER A 21 -12.44 -1.61 -6.60
C SER A 21 -13.13 -0.96 -7.81
N GLU A 22 -13.74 0.22 -7.62
CA GLU A 22 -14.37 0.98 -8.71
C GLU A 22 -13.36 1.46 -9.76
N LEU A 23 -12.13 1.84 -9.32
CA LEU A 23 -11.07 2.17 -10.27
C LEU A 23 -10.73 0.98 -11.17
N GLY A 24 -10.63 -0.23 -10.61
CA GLY A 24 -10.35 -1.45 -11.38
C GLY A 24 -11.35 -1.74 -12.49
N GLU A 25 -12.60 -1.28 -12.34
CA GLU A 25 -13.65 -1.48 -13.35
C GLU A 25 -13.53 -0.51 -14.56
N VAL A 26 -12.84 0.63 -14.37
CA VAL A 26 -12.76 1.70 -15.40
C VAL A 26 -11.34 1.96 -15.89
N LEU A 27 -10.33 1.45 -15.21
CA LEU A 27 -8.93 1.71 -15.52
C LEU A 27 -8.53 1.06 -16.84
N CYS A 28 -8.11 1.88 -17.82
CA CYS A 28 -7.78 1.41 -19.15
C CYS A 28 -6.67 2.24 -19.82
N GLU A 29 -6.18 1.72 -20.93
CA GLU A 29 -5.22 2.38 -21.83
C GLU A 29 -5.65 3.81 -22.16
N GLY A 30 -4.68 4.73 -22.14
CA GLY A 30 -4.88 6.14 -22.44
C GLY A 30 -5.23 7.02 -21.24
N MET A 31 -5.70 6.47 -20.12
CA MET A 31 -5.89 7.26 -18.88
C MET A 31 -4.55 7.77 -18.39
N SER A 32 -4.47 9.05 -18.05
CA SER A 32 -3.26 9.65 -17.48
C SER A 32 -3.20 9.44 -15.96
N GLU A 33 -1.98 9.48 -15.42
CA GLU A 33 -1.75 9.43 -13.96
C GLU A 33 -2.60 10.47 -13.22
N LYS A 34 -2.72 11.69 -13.82
CA LYS A 34 -3.56 12.74 -13.24
C LYS A 34 -5.05 12.42 -13.28
N GLU A 35 -5.57 11.86 -14.36
CA GLU A 35 -6.98 11.46 -14.46
C GLU A 35 -7.31 10.38 -13.45
N ILE A 36 -6.40 9.41 -13.25
CA ILE A 36 -6.54 8.37 -12.22
C ILE A 36 -6.53 8.98 -10.81
N HIS A 37 -5.57 9.86 -10.52
CA HIS A 37 -5.50 10.58 -9.25
C HIS A 37 -6.78 11.34 -8.94
N ASP A 38 -7.28 12.12 -9.91
CA ASP A 38 -8.49 12.94 -9.72
C ASP A 38 -9.73 12.06 -9.50
N PHE A 39 -9.85 10.95 -10.23
CA PHE A 39 -10.91 9.96 -10.03
C PHE A 39 -10.87 9.42 -8.60
N VAL A 40 -9.74 8.91 -8.14
CA VAL A 40 -9.57 8.29 -6.81
C VAL A 40 -9.90 9.32 -5.70
N CYS A 41 -9.34 10.52 -5.78
CA CYS A 41 -9.59 11.56 -4.79
C CYS A 41 -11.07 11.98 -4.73
N SER A 42 -11.74 12.12 -5.90
CA SER A 42 -13.16 12.43 -5.97
C SER A 42 -14.02 11.33 -5.34
N ARG A 43 -13.77 10.09 -5.72
CA ARG A 43 -14.55 8.94 -5.22
C ARG A 43 -14.40 8.74 -3.72
N MET A 44 -13.18 8.91 -3.16
CA MET A 44 -13.00 8.85 -1.71
C MET A 44 -13.80 9.92 -0.98
N ARG A 45 -13.84 11.17 -1.50
CA ARG A 45 -14.65 12.24 -0.93
C ARG A 45 -16.16 11.95 -1.02
N GLU A 46 -16.62 11.44 -2.14
CA GLU A 46 -18.03 11.05 -2.33
C GLU A 46 -18.46 9.94 -1.35
N LYS A 47 -17.52 9.06 -0.97
CA LYS A 47 -17.74 8.00 0.04
C LYS A 47 -17.60 8.48 1.49
N GLY A 48 -17.32 9.76 1.71
CA GLY A 48 -17.27 10.37 3.03
C GLY A 48 -15.88 10.48 3.64
N SER A 49 -14.81 10.34 2.84
CA SER A 49 -13.49 10.75 3.31
C SER A 49 -13.50 12.23 3.67
N GLY A 50 -12.96 12.56 4.84
CA GLY A 50 -12.69 13.94 5.24
C GLY A 50 -11.48 14.50 4.51
N ASP A 51 -10.50 14.99 5.27
CA ASP A 51 -9.19 15.33 4.73
C ASP A 51 -8.38 14.07 4.45
N PHE A 52 -7.27 14.23 3.76
CA PHE A 52 -6.30 13.17 3.51
C PHE A 52 -5.14 13.33 4.49
N TRP A 53 -4.79 12.27 5.20
CA TRP A 53 -3.83 12.37 6.29
C TRP A 53 -2.39 12.60 5.81
N TYR A 54 -1.99 12.00 4.67
CA TYR A 54 -0.62 12.07 4.18
C TYR A 54 -0.40 13.38 3.40
N HIS A 55 0.05 14.43 4.08
CA HIS A 55 0.32 15.77 3.53
C HIS A 55 -0.85 16.41 2.76
N GLY A 56 -2.09 16.02 3.05
CA GLY A 56 -3.26 16.46 2.28
C GLY A 56 -3.39 15.83 0.89
N LEU A 57 -2.56 14.85 0.56
CA LEU A 57 -2.57 14.13 -0.71
C LEU A 57 -3.50 12.91 -0.59
N GLY A 58 -4.54 12.84 -1.42
CA GLY A 58 -5.50 11.73 -1.38
C GLY A 58 -4.97 10.42 -1.91
N ALA A 59 -4.15 10.49 -2.95
CA ALA A 59 -3.53 9.31 -3.54
C ALA A 59 -2.19 9.64 -4.19
N LEU A 60 -1.20 8.72 -4.02
CA LEU A 60 -0.07 8.63 -4.93
C LEU A 60 -0.43 7.65 -6.04
N VAL A 61 -0.33 8.09 -7.29
CA VAL A 61 -0.52 7.24 -8.47
C VAL A 61 0.81 7.17 -9.21
N LEU A 62 1.39 5.99 -9.28
CA LEU A 62 2.66 5.76 -9.95
C LEU A 62 2.44 4.79 -11.11
N LEU A 63 2.66 5.29 -12.33
CA LEU A 63 2.33 4.59 -13.58
C LEU A 63 3.61 4.18 -14.32
N GLY A 64 3.70 2.91 -14.69
CA GLY A 64 4.77 2.34 -15.48
C GLY A 64 6.14 2.51 -14.83
N ASP A 65 7.07 3.12 -15.52
CA ASP A 65 8.45 3.34 -15.04
C ASP A 65 8.50 4.20 -13.76
N ARG A 66 7.51 5.08 -13.55
CA ARG A 66 7.39 5.86 -12.30
C ARG A 66 7.03 4.99 -11.10
N GLY A 67 6.49 3.79 -11.33
CA GLY A 67 6.25 2.80 -10.27
C GLY A 67 7.49 2.45 -9.45
N ARG A 68 8.69 2.65 -10.00
CA ARG A 68 9.96 2.43 -9.28
C ARG A 68 10.39 3.61 -8.40
N LEU A 69 9.72 4.75 -8.51
CA LEU A 69 10.09 5.94 -7.73
C LEU A 69 9.56 5.81 -6.31
N SER A 70 10.45 5.99 -5.33
CA SER A 70 10.05 6.26 -3.95
C SER A 70 10.00 7.77 -3.78
N ILE A 71 8.80 8.32 -3.75
CA ILE A 71 8.53 9.77 -3.78
C ILE A 71 7.73 10.16 -2.54
N SER A 72 8.16 11.23 -1.86
CA SER A 72 7.38 11.83 -0.77
C SER A 72 6.10 12.48 -1.29
N GLY A 73 5.00 12.36 -0.54
CA GLY A 73 3.76 13.07 -0.85
C GLY A 73 3.91 14.59 -0.97
N ARG A 74 4.96 15.17 -0.36
CA ARG A 74 5.28 16.61 -0.51
C ARG A 74 5.82 16.98 -1.89
N GLU A 75 6.45 16.02 -2.57
CA GLU A 75 7.10 16.23 -3.87
C GLU A 75 6.28 15.66 -5.02
N TYR A 76 5.27 14.85 -4.68
CA TYR A 76 4.45 14.18 -5.67
C TYR A 76 3.56 15.16 -6.44
N VAL A 77 3.64 15.05 -7.76
CA VAL A 77 2.74 15.73 -8.71
C VAL A 77 2.27 14.70 -9.74
N PRO A 78 0.96 14.47 -9.86
CA PRO A 78 0.44 13.55 -10.87
C PRO A 78 0.72 14.04 -12.29
N ASP A 79 1.31 13.18 -13.11
CA ASP A 79 1.68 13.54 -14.48
C ASP A 79 0.48 13.40 -15.43
N LYS A 80 0.09 14.50 -16.07
CA LYS A 80 -0.99 14.53 -17.08
C LYS A 80 -0.59 13.93 -18.43
N ASN A 81 0.69 13.76 -18.68
CA ASN A 81 1.22 13.27 -19.96
C ASN A 81 1.60 11.79 -19.89
N ASN A 82 1.92 11.27 -18.70
CA ASN A 82 2.16 9.85 -18.50
C ASN A 82 0.82 9.10 -18.56
N ARG A 83 0.68 8.20 -19.53
CA ARG A 83 -0.57 7.52 -19.82
C ARG A 83 -0.41 6.01 -19.78
N VAL A 84 -1.44 5.35 -19.30
CA VAL A 84 -1.55 3.89 -19.29
C VAL A 84 -1.36 3.35 -20.69
N SER A 85 -0.42 2.44 -20.84
CA SER A 85 -0.17 1.73 -22.10
C SER A 85 -0.87 0.38 -22.13
N ARG A 86 -0.90 -0.27 -23.29
CA ARG A 86 -1.58 -1.55 -23.51
C ARG A 86 -1.13 -2.67 -22.57
N LYS A 87 0.14 -2.69 -22.18
CA LYS A 87 0.72 -3.51 -21.12
C LYS A 87 1.42 -2.59 -20.12
N ASP A 88 0.88 -2.47 -18.92
CA ASP A 88 1.39 -1.57 -17.90
C ASP A 88 1.06 -2.02 -16.49
N ILE A 89 1.56 -1.30 -15.51
CA ILE A 89 1.11 -1.38 -14.12
C ILE A 89 0.82 0.02 -13.59
N VAL A 90 -0.14 0.11 -12.68
CA VAL A 90 -0.50 1.33 -11.98
C VAL A 90 -0.56 1.04 -10.48
N THR A 91 0.34 1.61 -9.71
CA THR A 91 0.26 1.58 -8.26
C THR A 91 -0.52 2.79 -7.77
N VAL A 92 -1.53 2.54 -6.95
CA VAL A 92 -2.35 3.58 -6.32
C VAL A 92 -2.32 3.37 -4.81
N ASP A 93 -1.88 4.40 -4.12
CA ASP A 93 -1.68 4.44 -2.67
C ASP A 93 -2.55 5.54 -2.08
N CYS A 94 -3.51 5.18 -1.24
CA CYS A 94 -4.61 6.02 -0.77
C CYS A 94 -4.48 6.33 0.72
N SER A 95 -4.68 7.60 1.09
CA SER A 95 -4.58 8.10 2.47
C SER A 95 -5.87 8.77 2.99
N PRO A 96 -7.06 8.14 2.90
CA PRO A 96 -8.30 8.73 3.36
C PRO A 96 -8.34 8.89 4.87
N THR A 97 -9.21 9.80 5.35
CA THR A 97 -9.59 9.86 6.76
C THR A 97 -11.09 9.69 6.94
N PHE A 98 -11.49 9.14 8.09
CA PHE A 98 -12.87 9.15 8.53
C PHE A 98 -12.92 9.54 10.01
N ASN A 99 -13.64 10.59 10.36
CA ASN A 99 -13.66 11.20 11.71
C ASN A 99 -12.23 11.48 12.28
N GLY A 100 -11.26 11.79 11.41
CA GLY A 100 -9.86 12.02 11.78
C GLY A 100 -9.01 10.75 11.93
N ALA A 101 -9.60 9.57 11.88
CA ALA A 101 -8.85 8.30 11.86
C ALA A 101 -8.36 7.98 10.44
N TRP A 102 -7.18 7.39 10.33
CA TRP A 102 -6.52 7.12 9.05
C TRP A 102 -6.95 5.79 8.44
N GLY A 103 -7.16 5.81 7.11
CA GLY A 103 -7.03 4.66 6.25
C GLY A 103 -5.71 4.75 5.49
N ASP A 104 -5.13 3.60 5.18
CA ASP A 104 -3.87 3.47 4.49
C ASP A 104 -3.87 2.21 3.64
N PHE A 105 -3.95 2.38 2.31
CA PHE A 105 -4.28 1.27 1.44
C PHE A 105 -3.70 1.45 0.05
N ALA A 106 -2.78 0.58 -0.35
CA ALA A 106 -2.25 0.60 -1.70
C ALA A 106 -2.48 -0.71 -2.45
N ARG A 107 -2.67 -0.58 -3.77
CA ARG A 107 -2.74 -1.71 -4.72
C ARG A 107 -2.02 -1.39 -6.01
N THR A 108 -1.39 -2.43 -6.55
CA THR A 108 -0.89 -2.44 -7.92
C THR A 108 -1.95 -3.04 -8.85
N PHE A 109 -2.34 -2.28 -9.85
CA PHE A 109 -3.23 -2.74 -10.94
C PHE A 109 -2.39 -3.20 -12.11
N PHE A 110 -2.80 -4.31 -12.71
CA PHE A 110 -2.14 -4.93 -13.85
C PHE A 110 -2.95 -4.66 -15.10
N ILE A 111 -2.33 -4.03 -16.09
CA ILE A 111 -2.97 -3.73 -17.38
C ILE A 111 -2.50 -4.74 -18.41
N GLU A 112 -3.42 -5.55 -18.89
CA GLU A 112 -3.20 -6.50 -19.98
C GLU A 112 -4.20 -6.20 -21.09
N ASP A 113 -3.74 -6.19 -22.34
CA ASP A 113 -4.56 -5.83 -23.51
C ASP A 113 -5.32 -4.50 -23.39
N GLY A 114 -4.75 -3.54 -22.64
CA GLY A 114 -5.29 -2.18 -22.52
C GLY A 114 -6.34 -2.01 -21.41
N THR A 115 -6.62 -3.01 -20.60
CA THR A 115 -7.57 -2.92 -19.48
C THR A 115 -6.99 -3.50 -18.20
N ALA A 116 -7.44 -3.01 -17.05
CA ALA A 116 -7.08 -3.61 -15.78
C ALA A 116 -7.68 -5.02 -15.69
N VAL A 117 -6.86 -5.98 -15.25
CA VAL A 117 -7.31 -7.37 -15.04
C VAL A 117 -7.39 -7.67 -13.55
N PRO A 118 -8.38 -8.47 -13.10
CA PRO A 118 -8.45 -8.95 -11.72
C PRO A 118 -7.19 -9.74 -11.32
N GLU A 119 -6.81 -9.69 -10.05
CA GLU A 119 -5.61 -10.36 -9.54
C GLU A 119 -5.56 -11.86 -9.84
N ASP A 120 -6.69 -12.56 -9.78
CA ASP A 120 -6.81 -14.00 -10.12
C ASP A 120 -6.70 -14.31 -11.61
N SER A 121 -6.80 -13.29 -12.45
CA SER A 121 -6.81 -13.39 -13.91
C SER A 121 -5.51 -12.87 -14.55
N VAL A 122 -4.54 -12.39 -13.75
CA VAL A 122 -3.25 -11.91 -14.25
C VAL A 122 -2.53 -13.03 -15.02
N ALA A 123 -2.29 -12.81 -16.32
CA ALA A 123 -1.69 -13.79 -17.21
C ALA A 123 -0.18 -13.57 -17.43
N ASP A 124 0.27 -12.32 -17.44
CA ASP A 124 1.68 -11.98 -17.63
C ASP A 124 2.55 -12.56 -16.52
N PRO A 125 3.61 -13.32 -16.85
CA PRO A 125 4.44 -13.98 -15.83
C PRO A 125 5.18 -13.04 -14.88
N GLU A 126 5.59 -11.84 -15.36
CA GLU A 126 6.28 -10.85 -14.54
C GLU A 126 5.29 -10.21 -13.55
N PHE A 127 4.09 -9.87 -14.01
CA PHE A 127 3.04 -9.32 -13.16
C PHE A 127 2.59 -10.31 -12.10
N ARG A 128 2.36 -11.56 -12.50
CA ARG A 128 2.00 -12.65 -11.58
C ARG A 128 3.06 -12.86 -10.51
N ARG A 129 4.35 -12.87 -10.89
CA ARG A 129 5.46 -13.02 -9.95
C ARG A 129 5.47 -11.88 -8.93
N GLY A 130 5.24 -10.63 -9.35
CA GLY A 130 5.16 -9.49 -8.44
C GLY A 130 3.96 -9.57 -7.49
N LEU A 131 2.78 -9.89 -8.00
CA LEU A 131 1.56 -10.10 -7.23
C LEU A 131 1.74 -11.20 -6.17
N GLU A 132 2.27 -12.35 -6.56
CA GLU A 132 2.53 -13.48 -5.65
C GLU A 132 3.54 -13.11 -4.56
N ALA A 133 4.57 -12.32 -4.91
CA ALA A 133 5.55 -11.83 -3.94
C ALA A 133 4.89 -10.90 -2.91
N GLU A 134 4.11 -9.92 -3.33
CA GLU A 134 3.36 -9.04 -2.41
C GLU A 134 2.44 -9.85 -1.48
N MET A 135 1.66 -10.76 -2.05
CA MET A 135 0.76 -11.62 -1.26
C MET A 135 1.55 -12.45 -0.23
N ARG A 136 2.70 -13.00 -0.63
CA ARG A 136 3.57 -13.78 0.26
C ARG A 136 4.09 -12.94 1.42
N LEU A 137 4.53 -11.70 1.20
CA LEU A 137 5.03 -10.82 2.26
C LEU A 137 3.95 -10.55 3.32
N HIS A 138 2.72 -10.29 2.91
CA HIS A 138 1.59 -10.12 3.82
C HIS A 138 1.21 -11.41 4.55
N GLN A 139 1.32 -12.58 3.89
CA GLN A 139 1.13 -13.88 4.54
C GLN A 139 2.22 -14.18 5.60
N VAL A 140 3.47 -13.77 5.36
CA VAL A 140 4.52 -13.88 6.38
C VAL A 140 4.11 -13.13 7.65
N LEU A 141 3.65 -11.88 7.52
CA LEU A 141 3.21 -11.10 8.69
C LEU A 141 2.09 -11.81 9.45
N THR A 142 1.06 -12.29 8.76
CA THR A 142 -0.15 -12.83 9.40
C THR A 142 -0.01 -14.26 9.91
N ASN A 143 0.86 -15.07 9.29
CA ASN A 143 0.94 -16.51 9.57
C ASN A 143 2.20 -16.93 10.32
N GLU A 144 3.26 -16.13 10.29
CA GLU A 144 4.57 -16.50 10.82
C GLU A 144 5.07 -15.57 11.92
N LEU A 145 4.55 -14.32 11.99
CA LEU A 145 5.00 -13.31 12.95
C LEU A 145 3.93 -13.04 14.01
N ASN A 146 4.34 -12.48 15.12
CA ASN A 146 3.45 -12.15 16.23
C ASN A 146 3.76 -10.76 16.79
N PRO A 147 2.81 -10.11 17.49
CA PRO A 147 2.97 -8.72 17.95
C PRO A 147 3.95 -8.53 19.12
N ASP A 148 4.45 -9.60 19.75
CA ASP A 148 5.51 -9.49 20.76
C ASP A 148 6.88 -9.23 20.13
N MET A 149 7.04 -9.52 18.84
CA MET A 149 8.25 -9.19 18.08
C MET A 149 8.44 -7.68 18.01
N THR A 150 9.69 -7.27 17.96
CA THR A 150 10.07 -5.87 17.75
C THR A 150 9.86 -5.46 16.29
N TYR A 151 9.72 -4.16 16.05
CA TYR A 151 9.70 -3.62 14.68
C TYR A 151 10.93 -4.07 13.89
N HIS A 152 12.11 -4.12 14.52
CA HIS A 152 13.35 -4.62 13.90
C HIS A 152 13.27 -6.09 13.48
N GLU A 153 12.72 -6.97 14.32
CA GLU A 153 12.61 -8.40 14.00
C GLU A 153 11.62 -8.64 12.87
N ILE A 154 10.47 -7.95 12.87
CA ILE A 154 9.48 -8.01 11.77
C ILE A 154 10.11 -7.48 10.49
N TYR A 155 10.75 -6.31 10.54
CA TYR A 155 11.48 -5.72 9.41
C TYR A 155 12.51 -6.70 8.82
N THR A 156 13.33 -7.29 9.68
CA THR A 156 14.39 -8.23 9.25
C THR A 156 13.78 -9.44 8.55
N ARG A 157 12.76 -10.04 9.14
CA ARG A 157 12.09 -11.22 8.55
C ARG A 157 11.47 -10.93 7.19
N ILE A 158 10.76 -9.80 7.05
CA ILE A 158 10.16 -9.41 5.77
C ILE A 158 11.24 -9.05 4.73
N THR A 159 12.30 -8.34 5.13
CA THR A 159 13.42 -8.00 4.24
C THR A 159 14.12 -9.25 3.70
N ASP A 160 14.32 -10.26 4.55
CA ASP A 160 14.92 -11.54 4.14
C ASP A 160 14.01 -12.31 3.17
N GLU A 161 12.69 -12.24 3.37
CA GLU A 161 11.72 -12.82 2.43
C GLU A 161 11.76 -12.09 1.07
N ILE A 162 11.80 -10.74 1.05
CA ILE A 162 11.95 -9.95 -0.19
C ILE A 162 13.17 -10.43 -0.99
N ARG A 163 14.32 -10.57 -0.32
CA ARG A 163 15.55 -11.04 -0.95
C ARG A 163 15.45 -12.49 -1.44
N THR A 164 14.84 -13.37 -0.65
CA THR A 164 14.64 -14.79 -1.00
C THR A 164 13.76 -14.93 -2.25
N LEU A 165 12.75 -14.08 -2.41
CA LEU A 165 11.88 -14.02 -3.59
C LEU A 165 12.59 -13.40 -4.82
N GLY A 166 13.80 -12.84 -4.64
CA GLY A 166 14.59 -12.22 -5.69
C GLY A 166 14.13 -10.79 -6.04
N PHE A 167 13.61 -10.08 -5.04
CA PHE A 167 13.23 -8.66 -5.15
C PHE A 167 14.15 -7.77 -4.33
N GLU A 168 14.08 -6.48 -4.60
CA GLU A 168 14.68 -5.41 -3.81
C GLU A 168 13.58 -4.50 -3.24
N ASN A 169 13.80 -3.94 -2.04
CA ASN A 169 12.95 -2.89 -1.50
C ASN A 169 13.35 -1.54 -2.11
N LEU A 170 12.39 -0.80 -2.63
CA LEU A 170 12.60 0.49 -3.30
C LEU A 170 12.37 1.69 -2.39
N ASP A 171 11.85 1.50 -1.17
CA ASP A 171 11.64 2.61 -0.25
C ASP A 171 12.97 3.33 0.08
N PHE A 172 13.01 4.66 -0.06
CA PHE A 172 14.25 5.45 0.06
C PHE A 172 14.82 5.51 1.48
N HIS A 173 13.98 5.27 2.50
CA HIS A 173 14.42 5.07 3.89
C HIS A 173 14.62 3.59 4.22
N GLY A 174 14.19 2.70 3.32
CA GLY A 174 14.24 1.26 3.50
C GLY A 174 13.19 0.72 4.45
N ASN A 175 12.21 1.52 4.89
CA ASN A 175 11.15 1.04 5.76
C ASN A 175 10.14 0.14 5.01
N LEU A 176 9.31 -0.58 5.76
CA LEU A 176 8.30 -1.50 5.23
C LEU A 176 6.89 -1.18 5.73
N GLY A 177 6.73 -0.04 6.41
CA GLY A 177 5.46 0.39 6.98
C GLY A 177 5.66 1.24 8.23
N HIS A 178 4.57 1.55 8.89
CA HIS A 178 4.58 2.39 10.10
C HIS A 178 3.38 2.13 11.01
N SER A 179 3.40 2.67 12.21
CA SER A 179 2.25 2.66 13.12
C SER A 179 1.15 3.62 12.65
N ILE A 180 -0.09 3.30 12.98
CA ILE A 180 -1.26 4.17 12.77
C ILE A 180 -1.47 5.01 14.02
N GLU A 181 -1.26 6.31 13.90
CA GLU A 181 -1.27 7.28 14.99
C GLU A 181 -2.41 8.31 14.82
N ALA A 182 -2.54 9.19 15.81
CA ALA A 182 -3.44 10.34 15.69
C ALA A 182 -2.79 11.52 14.93
N ASP A 183 -1.45 11.60 14.95
CA ASP A 183 -0.68 12.65 14.29
C ASP A 183 0.46 12.00 13.48
N GLU A 184 0.66 12.45 12.25
CA GLU A 184 1.68 11.93 11.34
C GLU A 184 3.09 11.93 11.92
N LYS A 185 3.43 12.94 12.72
CA LYS A 185 4.76 13.08 13.34
C LYS A 185 5.08 12.03 14.40
N ASP A 186 4.04 11.37 14.94
CA ASP A 186 4.17 10.37 16.00
C ASP A 186 4.34 8.94 15.42
N ARG A 187 4.36 8.80 14.09
CA ARG A 187 4.55 7.51 13.42
C ARG A 187 5.86 6.84 13.81
N VAL A 188 5.76 5.56 14.08
CA VAL A 188 6.90 4.68 14.34
C VAL A 188 7.08 3.78 13.11
N CYS A 189 8.23 3.90 12.45
CA CYS A 189 8.51 3.16 11.22
C CYS A 189 8.88 1.70 11.50
N LEU A 190 8.44 0.84 10.59
CA LEU A 190 8.83 -0.56 10.52
C LEU A 190 10.19 -0.65 9.79
N GLU A 191 11.26 -0.47 10.55
CA GLU A 191 12.62 -0.32 10.04
C GLU A 191 13.69 -0.99 10.92
N ALA A 192 14.90 -1.07 10.40
CA ALA A 192 16.04 -1.57 11.16
C ALA A 192 16.37 -0.68 12.37
N GLY A 193 16.70 -1.30 13.50
CA GLY A 193 17.16 -0.58 14.70
C GLY A 193 16.05 -0.15 15.66
N ASN A 194 14.78 -0.37 15.31
CA ASN A 194 13.68 -0.14 16.24
C ASN A 194 13.39 -1.42 17.05
N PHE A 195 13.85 -1.45 18.30
CA PHE A 195 13.75 -2.62 19.20
C PHE A 195 12.54 -2.56 20.14
N GLU A 196 11.57 -1.68 19.92
CA GLU A 196 10.30 -1.72 20.62
C GLU A 196 9.41 -2.82 20.04
N SER A 197 8.68 -3.57 20.89
CA SER A 197 7.70 -4.54 20.38
C SER A 197 6.42 -3.84 19.95
N VAL A 198 5.78 -4.36 18.89
CA VAL A 198 4.53 -3.81 18.37
C VAL A 198 3.44 -3.82 19.45
N ARG A 199 3.37 -4.89 20.26
CA ARG A 199 2.44 -4.99 21.39
C ARG A 199 2.66 -3.90 22.44
N LYS A 200 3.92 -3.63 22.79
CA LYS A 200 4.24 -2.59 23.78
C LYS A 200 3.88 -1.19 23.27
N HIS A 201 4.12 -0.94 21.99
CA HIS A 201 3.70 0.29 21.34
C HIS A 201 2.17 0.42 21.32
N GLY A 202 1.45 -0.68 21.09
CA GLY A 202 0.00 -0.78 21.27
C GLY A 202 -0.84 -0.17 20.15
N ARG A 203 -0.24 0.12 19.00
CA ARG A 203 -0.91 0.68 17.82
C ARG A 203 -1.00 -0.32 16.67
N PRO A 204 -2.01 -0.23 15.80
CA PRO A 204 -2.00 -0.92 14.52
C PRO A 204 -0.79 -0.48 13.68
N ILE A 205 -0.38 -1.33 12.78
CA ILE A 205 0.73 -1.04 11.86
C ILE A 205 0.29 -1.20 10.42
N THR A 206 0.91 -0.48 9.47
CA THR A 206 0.87 -0.84 8.08
C THR A 206 1.94 -1.89 7.76
N LEU A 207 1.70 -2.67 6.72
CA LEU A 207 2.74 -3.36 5.96
C LEU A 207 2.56 -2.94 4.50
N GLU A 208 3.62 -2.33 3.92
CA GLU A 208 3.56 -1.64 2.63
C GLU A 208 4.83 -1.83 1.78
N PRO A 209 5.38 -3.04 1.65
CA PRO A 209 6.60 -3.24 0.89
C PRO A 209 6.44 -2.68 -0.54
N HIS A 210 7.39 -1.84 -0.95
CA HIS A 210 7.50 -1.37 -2.33
C HIS A 210 8.65 -2.10 -3.00
N ILE A 211 8.34 -3.08 -3.84
CA ILE A 211 9.32 -4.07 -4.32
C ILE A 211 9.45 -4.09 -5.84
N ALA A 212 10.64 -4.43 -6.32
CA ALA A 212 10.87 -4.70 -7.73
C ALA A 212 11.90 -5.80 -7.92
N VAL A 213 11.85 -6.47 -9.06
CA VAL A 213 12.97 -7.30 -9.53
C VAL A 213 14.10 -6.36 -9.95
N PRO A 214 15.37 -6.59 -9.50
CA PRO A 214 16.49 -5.79 -9.95
C PRO A 214 16.57 -5.71 -11.48
N GLY A 215 16.60 -4.48 -12.02
CA GLY A 215 16.64 -4.22 -13.46
C GLY A 215 15.29 -4.29 -14.21
N SER A 216 14.20 -4.71 -13.56
CA SER A 216 12.86 -4.59 -14.13
C SER A 216 12.42 -3.13 -14.23
N ARG A 217 11.58 -2.81 -15.22
CA ARG A 217 10.89 -1.51 -15.28
C ARG A 217 9.70 -1.41 -14.34
N PHE A 218 9.17 -2.53 -13.88
CA PHE A 218 7.97 -2.59 -13.05
C PHE A 218 8.31 -2.75 -11.57
N ALA A 219 7.52 -2.10 -10.73
CA ALA A 219 7.54 -2.26 -9.30
C ALA A 219 6.13 -2.51 -8.78
N PHE A 220 6.03 -3.09 -7.59
CA PHE A 220 4.80 -3.59 -7.01
C PHE A 220 4.68 -3.05 -5.58
N LYS A 221 3.48 -2.62 -5.20
CA LYS A 221 3.18 -2.20 -3.83
C LYS A 221 1.78 -2.66 -3.44
N ARG A 222 1.70 -3.31 -2.31
CA ARG A 222 0.46 -3.66 -1.61
C ARG A 222 0.57 -3.16 -0.19
N GLU A 223 -0.48 -2.49 0.28
CA GLU A 223 -0.54 -1.98 1.63
C GLU A 223 -1.85 -2.32 2.29
N ASN A 224 -1.76 -2.70 3.56
CA ASN A 224 -2.90 -2.87 4.45
C ASN A 224 -2.52 -2.42 5.86
N ILE A 225 -3.54 -1.99 6.62
CA ILE A 225 -3.43 -1.82 8.07
C ILE A 225 -3.67 -3.17 8.75
N TYR A 226 -2.86 -3.45 9.76
CA TYR A 226 -2.98 -4.63 10.62
C TYR A 226 -3.13 -4.20 12.07
N TYR A 227 -4.15 -4.72 12.74
CA TYR A 227 -4.24 -4.71 14.19
C TYR A 227 -3.87 -6.10 14.72
N PHE A 228 -3.78 -6.26 16.02
CA PHE A 228 -3.42 -7.53 16.62
C PHE A 228 -4.33 -7.90 17.78
N THR A 229 -4.51 -9.18 17.97
CA THR A 229 -5.09 -9.81 19.16
C THR A 229 -3.98 -10.38 20.05
N SER A 230 -4.27 -11.41 20.86
CA SER A 230 -3.24 -11.99 21.75
C SER A 230 -1.99 -12.46 20.98
N ASP A 231 -2.14 -13.12 19.82
CA ASP A 231 -1.02 -13.84 19.22
C ASP A 231 -0.77 -13.52 17.73
N TRP A 232 -1.72 -12.85 17.06
CA TRP A 232 -1.70 -12.74 15.60
C TRP A 232 -2.00 -11.33 15.11
N PHE A 233 -1.40 -10.98 13.96
CA PHE A 233 -1.80 -9.83 13.17
C PHE A 233 -3.04 -10.15 12.33
N ILE A 234 -3.98 -9.22 12.32
CA ILE A 234 -5.26 -9.34 11.60
C ILE A 234 -5.40 -8.12 10.69
N CYS A 235 -5.67 -8.35 9.42
CA CYS A 235 -5.94 -7.28 8.45
C CYS A 235 -7.22 -6.53 8.83
N LEU A 236 -7.15 -5.19 8.86
CA LEU A 236 -8.26 -4.31 9.20
C LEU A 236 -9.26 -4.18 8.05
#